data_c34cf43eb42c84fcb30dbb290d17c749
#
_entry.id   c34cf43eb42c84fcb30dbb290d17c749
#
_cell.length_a   1.000
_cell.length_b   1.000
_cell.length_c   1.000
_cell.angle_alpha   90.00
_cell.angle_beta   90.00
_cell.angle_gamma   90.00
#
_symmetry.space_group_name_H-M   'P 1'
#
loop_
_entity.id
_entity.type
_entity.pdbx_description
1 polymer ?
#
loop_
_entity_poly.entity_id
_entity_poly.type
_entity_poly.pdbx_seq_one_letter_code
_entity_poly.pdbx_strand_id
1 'polypeptide(L)'
;RDVKLAKQQAAKLESVFEQQEDVKVLALIIKADVQGSCEALAYALQKLSTDEVKVNIIHSGVGAIIESDINLSLASKAVVIGFNVRADAGARKLIALSGVDVRYYNIIYEAVDEVKAALSGLMTPDRKENIIGLIDIREIYRIPKVGTVAGCYVMDGIVKRNSPVRVLRDGLVIHS
;
A
#
# COMPACT_ATOMS: atom_id res chain seq x y z
N ARG A 1 -0.73 -43.11 8.77
CA ARG A 1 -0.20 -41.95 9.56
C ARG A 1 0.37 -40.89 8.65
N ASP A 2 1.04 -41.25 7.55
CA ASP A 2 1.73 -40.31 6.64
C ASP A 2 0.81 -39.41 5.81
N VAL A 3 -0.37 -39.90 5.45
CA VAL A 3 -1.38 -39.15 4.68
C VAL A 3 -2.01 -37.99 5.49
N LYS A 4 -2.13 -38.14 6.82
CA LYS A 4 -2.61 -37.05 7.69
C LYS A 4 -1.58 -35.94 7.87
N LEU A 5 -0.28 -36.30 7.95
CA LEU A 5 0.81 -35.33 8.04
C LEU A 5 0.96 -34.49 6.75
N ALA A 6 0.86 -35.13 5.58
CA ALA A 6 0.89 -34.46 4.29
C ALA A 6 -0.28 -33.48 4.11
N LYS A 7 -1.51 -33.84 4.54
CA LYS A 7 -2.66 -32.92 4.51
C LYS A 7 -2.52 -31.75 5.49
N GLN A 8 -1.94 -31.96 6.67
CA GLN A 8 -1.68 -30.87 7.62
C GLN A 8 -0.58 -29.94 7.16
N GLN A 9 0.45 -30.46 6.46
CA GLN A 9 1.50 -29.63 5.87
C GLN A 9 0.98 -28.83 4.66
N ALA A 10 0.13 -29.42 3.82
CA ALA A 10 -0.51 -28.73 2.70
C ALA A 10 -1.44 -27.60 3.19
N ALA A 11 -2.29 -27.86 4.18
CA ALA A 11 -3.16 -26.83 4.78
C ALA A 11 -2.38 -25.71 5.47
N LYS A 12 -1.20 -26.03 6.04
CA LYS A 12 -0.31 -25.01 6.64
C LYS A 12 0.40 -24.17 5.58
N LEU A 13 0.72 -24.75 4.44
CA LEU A 13 1.25 -24.03 3.28
C LEU A 13 0.18 -23.14 2.63
N GLU A 14 -1.04 -23.61 2.44
CA GLU A 14 -2.17 -22.81 1.94
C GLU A 14 -2.44 -21.61 2.85
N SER A 15 -2.50 -21.80 4.18
CA SER A 15 -2.73 -20.69 5.11
C SER A 15 -1.58 -19.65 5.13
N VAL A 16 -0.35 -20.06 4.84
CA VAL A 16 0.80 -19.14 4.69
C VAL A 16 0.72 -18.39 3.37
N PHE A 17 0.22 -19.02 2.29
CA PHE A 17 0.01 -18.34 1.01
C PHE A 17 -1.20 -17.40 1.05
N GLU A 18 -2.29 -17.75 1.71
CA GLU A 18 -3.47 -16.87 1.89
C GLU A 18 -3.15 -15.62 2.72
N GLN A 19 -2.22 -15.70 3.68
CA GLN A 19 -1.77 -14.52 4.45
C GLN A 19 -0.85 -13.57 3.67
N GLN A 20 -0.35 -13.96 2.48
CA GLN A 20 0.51 -13.11 1.64
C GLN A 20 -0.25 -12.35 0.53
N GLU A 21 -1.53 -12.60 0.31
CA GLU A 21 -2.28 -11.96 -0.79
C GLU A 21 -2.58 -10.46 -0.57
N ASP A 22 -2.50 -9.96 0.67
CA ASP A 22 -2.81 -8.55 0.99
C ASP A 22 -1.58 -7.62 1.07
N VAL A 23 -0.34 -8.16 1.05
CA VAL A 23 0.86 -7.34 1.15
C VAL A 23 1.30 -6.86 -0.23
N LYS A 24 1.12 -5.57 -0.48
CA LYS A 24 1.62 -4.94 -1.71
C LYS A 24 3.14 -4.81 -1.65
N VAL A 25 3.82 -5.14 -2.76
CA VAL A 25 5.28 -5.10 -2.84
C VAL A 25 5.69 -4.07 -3.87
N LEU A 26 6.51 -3.10 -3.45
CA LEU A 26 7.20 -2.18 -4.34
C LEU A 26 8.59 -2.71 -4.65
N ALA A 27 8.78 -3.20 -5.87
CA ALA A 27 10.06 -3.73 -6.34
C ALA A 27 10.95 -2.58 -6.85
N LEU A 28 12.21 -2.52 -6.41
CA LEU A 28 13.17 -1.47 -6.76
C LEU A 28 14.50 -2.06 -7.24
N ILE A 29 15.12 -1.39 -8.22
CA ILE A 29 16.51 -1.58 -8.62
C ILE A 29 17.26 -0.29 -8.35
N ILE A 30 18.40 -0.37 -7.66
CA ILE A 30 19.18 0.79 -7.26
C ILE A 30 20.54 0.78 -7.98
N LYS A 31 20.87 1.89 -8.61
CA LYS A 31 22.20 2.13 -9.20
C LYS A 31 22.74 3.45 -8.66
N ALA A 32 23.98 3.44 -8.17
CA ALA A 32 24.61 4.60 -7.57
C ALA A 32 26.04 4.80 -8.11
N ASP A 33 26.58 5.97 -7.86
CA ASP A 33 27.95 6.35 -8.25
C ASP A 33 29.01 5.61 -7.41
N VAL A 34 28.73 5.40 -6.13
CA VAL A 34 29.63 4.73 -5.18
C VAL A 34 28.88 3.75 -4.28
N GLN A 35 29.62 2.78 -3.73
CA GLN A 35 29.06 1.72 -2.89
C GLN A 35 28.34 2.25 -1.65
N GLY A 36 28.93 3.24 -0.96
CA GLY A 36 28.35 3.84 0.24
C GLY A 36 27.01 4.50 -0.02
N SER A 37 26.86 5.22 -1.14
CA SER A 37 25.56 5.82 -1.55
C SER A 37 24.53 4.74 -1.84
N CYS A 38 24.95 3.67 -2.52
CA CYS A 38 24.08 2.54 -2.84
C CYS A 38 23.53 1.87 -1.57
N GLU A 39 24.41 1.56 -0.62
CA GLU A 39 24.03 0.93 0.65
C GLU A 39 23.19 1.84 1.54
N ALA A 40 23.55 3.14 1.64
CA ALA A 40 22.78 4.12 2.41
C ALA A 40 21.37 4.27 1.87
N LEU A 41 21.21 4.37 0.55
CA LEU A 41 19.91 4.48 -0.10
C LEU A 41 19.10 3.19 0.07
N ALA A 42 19.70 2.03 -0.15
CA ALA A 42 19.06 0.74 0.06
C ALA A 42 18.52 0.58 1.49
N TYR A 43 19.34 0.91 2.49
CA TYR A 43 18.95 0.86 3.90
C TYR A 43 17.83 1.84 4.23
N ALA A 44 17.90 3.09 3.72
CA ALA A 44 16.88 4.09 3.94
C ALA A 44 15.54 3.67 3.34
N LEU A 45 15.54 3.11 2.13
CA LEU A 45 14.33 2.66 1.44
C LEU A 45 13.73 1.40 2.09
N GLN A 46 14.54 0.45 2.54
CA GLN A 46 14.04 -0.74 3.26
C GLN A 46 13.31 -0.39 4.56
N LYS A 47 13.77 0.68 5.26
CA LYS A 47 13.11 1.17 6.48
C LYS A 47 11.70 1.73 6.25
N LEU A 48 11.34 2.05 5.02
CA LEU A 48 9.99 2.52 4.67
C LEU A 48 8.97 1.39 4.58
N SER A 49 9.40 0.13 4.63
CA SER A 49 8.50 -1.02 4.63
C SER A 49 7.57 -1.00 5.84
N THR A 50 6.29 -1.26 5.58
CA THR A 50 5.23 -1.42 6.59
C THR A 50 4.66 -2.82 6.51
N ASP A 51 3.73 -3.16 7.39
CA ASP A 51 3.05 -4.47 7.36
C ASP A 51 2.17 -4.64 6.12
N GLU A 52 1.63 -3.54 5.56
CA GLU A 52 0.77 -3.54 4.38
C GLU A 52 1.53 -3.42 3.05
N VAL A 53 2.67 -2.70 3.05
CA VAL A 53 3.45 -2.46 1.83
C VAL A 53 4.93 -2.69 2.13
N LYS A 54 5.54 -3.59 1.37
CA LYS A 54 6.98 -3.92 1.50
C LYS A 54 7.78 -3.35 0.35
N VAL A 55 8.94 -2.78 0.68
CA VAL A 55 9.97 -2.40 -0.30
C VAL A 55 10.87 -3.60 -0.53
N ASN A 56 10.94 -4.10 -1.76
CA ASN A 56 11.79 -5.19 -2.17
C ASN A 56 12.87 -4.70 -3.14
N ILE A 57 14.12 -4.68 -2.69
CA ILE A 57 15.25 -4.31 -3.53
C ILE A 57 15.71 -5.57 -4.29
N ILE A 58 15.37 -5.63 -5.57
CA ILE A 58 15.70 -6.76 -6.46
C ILE A 58 17.20 -6.79 -6.76
N HIS A 59 17.76 -5.63 -7.04
CA HIS A 59 19.18 -5.48 -7.34
C HIS A 59 19.69 -4.11 -6.87
N SER A 60 20.93 -4.09 -6.39
CA SER A 60 21.65 -2.87 -6.08
C SER A 60 23.08 -2.96 -6.60
N GLY A 61 23.58 -1.88 -7.21
CA GLY A 61 24.93 -1.90 -7.79
C GLY A 61 25.49 -0.51 -8.07
N VAL A 62 26.79 -0.49 -8.31
CA VAL A 62 27.54 0.73 -8.62
C VAL A 62 27.73 0.86 -10.13
N GLY A 63 27.66 2.10 -10.64
CA GLY A 63 27.88 2.47 -12.03
C GLY A 63 26.61 2.90 -12.76
N ALA A 64 26.75 3.15 -14.05
CA ALA A 64 25.64 3.58 -14.91
C ALA A 64 24.54 2.51 -15.00
N ILE A 65 23.33 2.93 -15.30
CA ILE A 65 22.22 2.03 -15.61
C ILE A 65 22.45 1.45 -16.99
N ILE A 66 22.49 0.13 -17.12
CA ILE A 66 22.76 -0.61 -18.35
C ILE A 66 21.53 -1.39 -18.81
N GLU A 67 21.58 -1.93 -20.04
CA GLU A 67 20.44 -2.66 -20.62
C GLU A 67 19.95 -3.84 -19.78
N SER A 68 20.88 -4.56 -19.11
CA SER A 68 20.52 -5.67 -18.22
C SER A 68 19.71 -5.23 -17.01
N ASP A 69 19.95 -4.02 -16.46
CA ASP A 69 19.15 -3.46 -15.35
C ASP A 69 17.71 -3.18 -15.81
N ILE A 70 17.56 -2.67 -17.04
CA ILE A 70 16.23 -2.42 -17.64
C ILE A 70 15.48 -3.73 -17.93
N ASN A 71 16.17 -4.73 -18.46
CA ASN A 71 15.57 -6.06 -18.68
C ASN A 71 15.14 -6.71 -17.37
N LEU A 72 15.95 -6.59 -16.30
CA LEU A 72 15.59 -7.07 -14.98
C LEU A 72 14.39 -6.32 -14.41
N SER A 73 14.33 -5.01 -14.60
CA SER A 73 13.18 -4.18 -14.21
C SER A 73 11.89 -4.62 -14.91
N LEU A 74 11.95 -4.89 -16.21
CA LEU A 74 10.80 -5.41 -16.96
C LEU A 74 10.31 -6.75 -16.42
N ALA A 75 11.23 -7.69 -16.16
CA ALA A 75 10.90 -9.02 -15.66
C ALA A 75 10.31 -8.99 -14.25
N SER A 76 10.79 -8.09 -13.38
CA SER A 76 10.37 -7.98 -11.99
C SER A 76 9.33 -6.88 -11.74
N LYS A 77 8.93 -6.13 -12.76
CA LYS A 77 8.06 -4.93 -12.66
C LYS A 77 8.59 -3.92 -11.64
N ALA A 78 9.91 -3.77 -11.58
CA ALA A 78 10.59 -2.91 -10.64
C ALA A 78 10.80 -1.50 -11.20
N VAL A 79 10.78 -0.49 -10.32
CA VAL A 79 11.21 0.87 -10.65
C VAL A 79 12.73 0.96 -10.51
N VAL A 80 13.40 1.61 -11.47
CA VAL A 80 14.85 1.81 -11.43
C VAL A 80 15.18 3.17 -10.85
N ILE A 81 16.00 3.18 -9.82
CA ILE A 81 16.49 4.40 -9.16
C ILE A 81 17.98 4.59 -9.48
N GLY A 82 18.29 5.68 -10.16
CA GLY A 82 19.66 6.12 -10.44
C GLY A 82 20.07 7.26 -9.49
N PHE A 83 21.02 7.00 -8.60
CA PHE A 83 21.55 8.00 -7.67
C PHE A 83 22.91 8.51 -8.16
N ASN A 84 22.99 9.78 -8.53
CA ASN A 84 24.15 10.43 -9.17
C ASN A 84 24.64 9.74 -10.46
N VAL A 85 23.86 8.86 -11.06
CA VAL A 85 24.20 8.14 -12.29
C VAL A 85 23.14 8.39 -13.37
N ARG A 86 23.49 8.02 -14.61
CA ARG A 86 22.58 8.11 -15.75
C ARG A 86 22.57 6.77 -16.50
N ALA A 87 21.56 6.58 -17.32
CA ALA A 87 21.47 5.44 -18.20
C ALA A 87 22.46 5.60 -19.38
N ASP A 88 23.09 4.52 -19.78
CA ASP A 88 23.93 4.47 -20.97
C ASP A 88 23.10 4.60 -22.26
N ALA A 89 23.73 4.62 -23.42
CA ALA A 89 23.05 4.81 -24.70
C ALA A 89 22.11 3.65 -25.05
N GLY A 90 22.48 2.41 -24.69
CA GLY A 90 21.67 1.22 -24.89
C GLY A 90 20.45 1.20 -23.98
N ALA A 91 20.68 1.43 -22.68
CA ALA A 91 19.59 1.49 -21.70
C ALA A 91 18.59 2.61 -22.03
N ARG A 92 19.04 3.79 -22.45
CA ARG A 92 18.13 4.89 -22.87
C ARG A 92 17.20 4.51 -24.02
N LYS A 93 17.73 3.80 -25.03
CA LYS A 93 16.90 3.30 -26.14
C LYS A 93 15.86 2.30 -25.63
N LEU A 94 16.28 1.38 -24.77
CA LEU A 94 15.42 0.36 -24.21
C LEU A 94 14.34 0.97 -23.30
N ILE A 95 14.67 1.97 -22.45
CA ILE A 95 13.71 2.72 -21.64
C ILE A 95 12.64 3.36 -22.52
N ALA A 96 13.05 4.02 -23.62
CA ALA A 96 12.11 4.69 -24.53
C ALA A 96 11.16 3.70 -25.25
N LEU A 97 11.61 2.47 -25.50
CA LEU A 97 10.81 1.42 -26.15
C LEU A 97 9.89 0.68 -25.16
N SER A 98 10.38 0.44 -23.97
CA SER A 98 9.70 -0.43 -22.99
C SER A 98 8.81 0.32 -21.99
N GLY A 99 9.00 1.64 -21.84
CA GLY A 99 8.24 2.45 -20.89
C GLY A 99 8.56 2.16 -19.42
N VAL A 100 9.73 1.58 -19.13
CA VAL A 100 10.19 1.34 -17.73
C VAL A 100 10.31 2.65 -16.98
N ASP A 101 9.81 2.69 -15.74
CA ASP A 101 9.93 3.86 -14.88
C ASP A 101 11.35 3.93 -14.29
N VAL A 102 12.07 4.96 -14.70
CA VAL A 102 13.45 5.24 -14.23
C VAL A 102 13.49 6.62 -13.63
N ARG A 103 13.86 6.68 -12.36
CA ARG A 103 13.96 7.92 -11.58
C ARG A 103 15.41 8.25 -11.26
N TYR A 104 15.76 9.53 -11.31
CA TYR A 104 17.13 10.02 -11.09
C TYR A 104 17.15 10.99 -9.91
N TYR A 105 18.00 10.72 -8.95
CA TYR A 105 18.19 11.57 -7.76
C TYR A 105 19.65 11.85 -7.51
N ASN A 106 19.92 12.95 -6.85
CA ASN A 106 21.24 13.37 -6.32
C ASN A 106 21.17 13.65 -4.81
N ILE A 107 19.98 13.65 -4.23
CA ILE A 107 19.75 13.84 -2.81
C ILE A 107 18.96 12.62 -2.29
N ILE A 108 19.49 11.95 -1.24
CA ILE A 108 18.87 10.72 -0.70
C ILE A 108 17.47 11.00 -0.17
N TYR A 109 17.25 12.15 0.46
CA TYR A 109 15.93 12.50 1.02
C TYR A 109 14.85 12.62 -0.04
N GLU A 110 15.18 13.17 -1.21
CA GLU A 110 14.22 13.28 -2.34
C GLU A 110 13.77 11.88 -2.80
N ALA A 111 14.71 10.94 -2.93
CA ALA A 111 14.41 9.57 -3.30
C ALA A 111 13.53 8.86 -2.24
N VAL A 112 13.85 9.08 -0.96
CA VAL A 112 13.09 8.53 0.17
C VAL A 112 11.66 9.10 0.21
N ASP A 113 11.50 10.42 0.03
CA ASP A 113 10.19 11.08 0.08
C ASP A 113 9.30 10.66 -1.10
N GLU A 114 9.86 10.52 -2.30
CA GLU A 114 9.10 10.07 -3.47
C GLU A 114 8.68 8.60 -3.35
N VAL A 115 9.56 7.72 -2.88
CA VAL A 115 9.21 6.31 -2.60
C VAL A 115 8.16 6.23 -1.49
N LYS A 116 8.28 7.04 -0.43
CA LYS A 116 7.27 7.12 0.64
C LYS A 116 5.91 7.56 0.12
N ALA A 117 5.88 8.55 -0.78
CA ALA A 117 4.65 8.99 -1.43
C ALA A 117 4.03 7.89 -2.30
N ALA A 118 4.86 7.14 -3.06
CA ALA A 118 4.43 6.00 -3.85
C ALA A 118 3.84 4.87 -2.97
N LEU A 119 4.48 4.56 -1.84
CA LEU A 119 3.98 3.59 -0.87
C LEU A 119 2.63 4.03 -0.29
N SER A 120 2.49 5.32 0.08
CA SER A 120 1.23 5.86 0.58
C SER A 120 0.09 5.76 -0.44
N GLY A 121 0.40 5.91 -1.73
CA GLY A 121 -0.57 5.70 -2.82
C GLY A 121 -0.96 4.23 -3.03
N LEU A 122 -0.12 3.29 -2.58
CA LEU A 122 -0.40 1.86 -2.61
C LEU A 122 -1.17 1.38 -1.37
N MET A 123 -1.12 2.11 -0.25
CA MET A 123 -1.85 1.75 0.96
C MET A 123 -3.36 1.81 0.74
N THR A 124 -4.10 0.93 1.38
CA THR A 124 -5.55 1.02 1.44
C THR A 124 -5.93 2.29 2.21
N PRO A 125 -6.82 3.13 1.67
CA PRO A 125 -7.22 4.34 2.38
C PRO A 125 -7.93 3.97 3.68
N ASP A 126 -7.35 4.34 4.81
CA ASP A 126 -8.02 4.28 6.10
C ASP A 126 -9.27 5.15 6.05
N ARG A 127 -10.44 4.54 6.15
CA ARG A 127 -11.69 5.26 6.27
C ARG A 127 -11.77 5.89 7.66
N LYS A 128 -11.37 7.15 7.77
CA LYS A 128 -11.62 7.94 8.98
C LYS A 128 -13.08 8.33 9.01
N GLU A 129 -13.79 7.81 10.01
CA GLU A 129 -15.15 8.25 10.28
C GLU A 129 -15.13 9.61 10.96
N ASN A 130 -15.77 10.58 10.34
CA ASN A 130 -15.99 11.88 10.95
C ASN A 130 -17.46 11.92 11.45
N ILE A 131 -17.63 12.06 12.74
CA ILE A 131 -18.96 12.27 13.33
C ILE A 131 -19.43 13.65 12.90
N ILE A 132 -20.48 13.69 12.07
CA ILE A 132 -21.05 14.92 11.54
C ILE A 132 -22.28 15.39 12.33
N GLY A 133 -22.85 14.54 13.17
CA GLY A 133 -23.99 14.86 14.01
C GLY A 133 -24.32 13.78 15.02
N LEU A 134 -24.98 14.18 16.08
CA LEU A 134 -25.52 13.32 17.11
C LEU A 134 -27.04 13.39 17.11
N ILE A 135 -27.70 12.23 17.10
CA ILE A 135 -29.14 12.10 17.08
C ILE A 135 -29.63 11.25 18.25
N ASP A 136 -30.77 11.63 18.80
CA ASP A 136 -31.44 10.89 19.87
C ASP A 136 -32.73 10.25 19.32
N ILE A 137 -32.95 8.96 19.59
CA ILE A 137 -34.17 8.25 19.20
C ILE A 137 -35.25 8.56 20.23
N ARG A 138 -36.27 9.29 19.84
CA ARG A 138 -37.39 9.70 20.71
C ARG A 138 -38.54 8.72 20.67
N GLU A 139 -38.94 8.27 19.47
CA GLU A 139 -40.10 7.42 19.28
C GLU A 139 -39.84 6.35 18.22
N ILE A 140 -40.52 5.23 18.33
CA ILE A 140 -40.43 4.13 17.40
C ILE A 140 -41.82 3.87 16.81
N TYR A 141 -41.91 3.98 15.47
CA TYR A 141 -43.14 3.75 14.72
C TYR A 141 -43.07 2.44 13.94
N ARG A 142 -44.13 1.65 13.99
CA ARG A 142 -44.28 0.47 13.13
C ARG A 142 -45.22 0.81 11.98
N ILE A 143 -44.66 0.91 10.79
CA ILE A 143 -45.43 1.24 9.57
C ILE A 143 -45.63 -0.04 8.76
N PRO A 144 -46.89 -0.45 8.47
CA PRO A 144 -47.15 -1.59 7.59
C PRO A 144 -46.46 -1.38 6.24
N LYS A 145 -45.81 -2.43 5.71
CA LYS A 145 -45.02 -2.46 4.46
C LYS A 145 -43.64 -1.77 4.46
N VAL A 146 -43.31 -0.94 5.45
CA VAL A 146 -42.02 -0.26 5.56
C VAL A 146 -41.16 -0.86 6.66
N GLY A 147 -41.78 -1.34 7.74
CA GLY A 147 -41.11 -1.88 8.90
C GLY A 147 -41.09 -0.90 10.09
N THR A 148 -40.06 -1.04 10.92
CA THR A 148 -39.87 -0.19 12.09
C THR A 148 -39.08 1.06 11.72
N VAL A 149 -39.62 2.23 12.01
CA VAL A 149 -39.02 3.54 11.75
C VAL A 149 -38.77 4.26 13.07
N ALA A 150 -37.58 4.81 13.25
CA ALA A 150 -37.23 5.60 14.43
C ALA A 150 -37.47 7.09 14.18
N GLY A 151 -38.27 7.71 15.03
CA GLY A 151 -38.40 9.16 15.10
C GLY A 151 -37.23 9.73 15.92
N CYS A 152 -36.39 10.53 15.28
CA CYS A 152 -35.15 11.00 15.85
C CYS A 152 -35.14 12.52 16.00
N TYR A 153 -34.43 13.00 17.02
CA TYR A 153 -34.14 14.41 17.26
C TYR A 153 -32.63 14.66 17.08
N VAL A 154 -32.29 15.68 16.29
CA VAL A 154 -30.87 16.06 16.09
C VAL A 154 -30.42 16.87 17.30
N MET A 155 -29.50 16.32 18.09
CA MET A 155 -28.96 16.99 19.26
C MET A 155 -27.82 17.94 18.91
N ASP A 156 -26.95 17.52 17.97
CA ASP A 156 -25.80 18.31 17.55
C ASP A 156 -25.44 17.98 16.09
N GLY A 157 -24.89 18.97 15.39
CA GLY A 157 -24.39 18.81 14.02
C GLY A 157 -25.48 18.73 12.94
N ILE A 158 -25.22 17.97 11.88
CA ILE A 158 -26.05 17.88 10.68
C ILE A 158 -26.26 16.41 10.30
N VAL A 159 -27.50 16.07 9.92
CA VAL A 159 -27.84 14.76 9.36
C VAL A 159 -28.06 14.88 7.86
N LYS A 160 -27.31 14.12 7.07
CA LYS A 160 -27.47 14.06 5.62
C LYS A 160 -28.20 12.78 5.20
N ARG A 161 -28.97 12.84 4.13
CA ARG A 161 -29.57 11.65 3.51
C ARG A 161 -28.45 10.70 3.08
N ASN A 162 -28.59 9.42 3.35
CA ASN A 162 -27.61 8.38 3.03
C ASN A 162 -26.29 8.41 3.84
N SER A 163 -26.20 9.19 4.92
CA SER A 163 -25.06 9.04 5.85
C SER A 163 -25.17 7.71 6.60
N PRO A 164 -24.08 6.95 6.73
CA PRO A 164 -24.04 5.81 7.63
C PRO A 164 -24.29 6.27 9.07
N VAL A 165 -24.98 5.46 9.86
CA VAL A 165 -25.29 5.75 11.26
C VAL A 165 -24.83 4.61 12.14
N ARG A 166 -24.29 4.94 13.32
CA ARG A 166 -24.02 3.98 14.37
C ARG A 166 -25.05 4.11 15.47
N VAL A 167 -25.65 2.99 15.86
CA VAL A 167 -26.59 2.97 16.98
C VAL A 167 -25.83 2.69 18.26
N LEU A 168 -25.96 3.61 19.22
CA LEU A 168 -25.34 3.50 20.55
C LEU A 168 -26.41 3.20 21.60
N ARG A 169 -26.07 2.35 22.55
CA ARG A 169 -26.83 2.14 23.79
C ARG A 169 -25.86 2.15 24.97
N ASP A 170 -26.10 3.02 25.94
CA ASP A 170 -25.24 3.18 27.10
C ASP A 170 -23.76 3.46 26.74
N GLY A 171 -23.55 4.22 25.65
CA GLY A 171 -22.19 4.55 25.17
C GLY A 171 -21.51 3.45 24.33
N LEU A 172 -22.14 2.30 24.16
CA LEU A 172 -21.61 1.19 23.37
C LEU A 172 -22.28 1.11 21.99
N VAL A 173 -21.49 0.91 20.93
CA VAL A 173 -21.99 0.70 19.57
C VAL A 173 -22.62 -0.69 19.49
N ILE A 174 -23.93 -0.76 19.23
CA ILE A 174 -24.69 -2.01 19.09
C ILE A 174 -24.97 -2.39 17.63
N HIS A 175 -24.90 -1.40 16.72
CA HIS A 175 -25.08 -1.62 15.29
C HIS A 175 -24.39 -0.51 14.48
N SER A 176 -23.80 -0.87 13.32
CA SER A 176 -23.12 0.06 12.40
C SER A 176 -23.46 -0.27 10.95
#